data_ecb7b2410145bb7b689aaae223aa01f5
#
_entry.id   ecb7b2410145bb7b689aaae223aa01f5
#
_cell.length_a   1.000
_cell.length_b   1.000
_cell.length_c   1.000
_cell.angle_alpha   90.00
_cell.angle_beta   90.00
_cell.angle_gamma   90.00
#
_symmetry.space_group_name_H-M   'P 1'
#
loop_
_entity.id
_entity.type
_entity.pdbx_description
1 polymer ?
#
loop_
_entity_poly.entity_id
_entity_poly.type
_entity_poly.pdbx_seq_one_letter_code
_entity_poly.pdbx_strand_id
1 'polypeptide(L)'
;MPESRQFAELPSETGPLTATVPRELVHRVSVAETLLTVWTRTGPDCFTLTARWPRAHRLHVSADRSAHEPVLVAAAVRQCGARLARAAYAVLIGHQFVLRELRVDTRPEHLAVGAAPAEPVVDITVDAVRRPAGRPAGLRYGAVVRLGPERVGTGRIAVSWTNEAVYRRMRGGRTADAGALRPPRPPPEPLPAGAVGRALRADGLLSPTGRPDRRRLRVDTAHPVFFGHPLDHVPGMLFLAAARQAARARGGPDGPVPASFHVAFHQVTEVDGPVWIEVSGAGGADVQVVAGQGESVAFECRVGAAVG
;
A
#
# COMPACT_ATOMS: atom_id res chain seq x y z
N MET A 1 -4.77 -37.18 20.93
CA MET A 1 -3.76 -37.06 19.87
C MET A 1 -4.43 -36.41 18.66
N PRO A 2 -4.22 -35.13 18.36
CA PRO A 2 -4.76 -34.56 17.13
C PRO A 2 -3.78 -34.88 15.99
N GLU A 3 -4.32 -35.47 14.93
CA GLU A 3 -3.60 -35.82 13.70
C GLU A 3 -3.01 -34.57 13.03
N SER A 4 -1.71 -34.64 12.78
CA SER A 4 -0.97 -33.67 11.97
C SER A 4 -1.53 -33.72 10.55
N ARG A 5 -2.31 -32.72 10.14
CA ARG A 5 -2.64 -32.54 8.73
C ARG A 5 -1.35 -32.21 7.97
N GLN A 6 -0.82 -33.18 7.29
CA GLN A 6 0.18 -32.98 6.23
C GLN A 6 -0.43 -32.06 5.17
N PHE A 7 0.15 -30.87 5.01
CA PHE A 7 -0.14 -30.06 3.84
C PHE A 7 0.43 -30.81 2.63
N ALA A 8 -0.43 -31.34 1.79
CA ALA A 8 -0.02 -31.90 0.51
C ALA A 8 0.74 -30.82 -0.28
N GLU A 9 1.94 -31.16 -0.74
CA GLU A 9 2.66 -30.38 -1.73
C GLU A 9 1.77 -30.24 -2.97
N LEU A 10 1.35 -29.02 -3.29
CA LEU A 10 0.64 -28.78 -4.53
C LEU A 10 1.60 -29.06 -5.69
N PRO A 11 1.15 -29.79 -6.73
CA PRO A 11 1.98 -30.06 -7.88
C PRO A 11 2.46 -28.75 -8.52
N SER A 12 3.68 -28.75 -9.01
CA SER A 12 4.25 -27.64 -9.79
C SER A 12 3.57 -27.62 -11.16
N GLU A 13 2.41 -26.97 -11.24
CA GLU A 13 1.72 -26.81 -12.51
C GLU A 13 2.40 -25.68 -13.31
N THR A 14 2.96 -26.02 -14.44
CA THR A 14 3.50 -25.11 -15.46
C THR A 14 2.38 -24.51 -16.33
N GLY A 15 1.17 -24.38 -15.78
CA GLY A 15 0.00 -23.78 -16.42
C GLY A 15 -0.19 -22.30 -16.04
N PRO A 16 -1.12 -21.59 -16.68
CA PRO A 16 -1.45 -20.23 -16.31
C PRO A 16 -1.89 -20.19 -14.84
N LEU A 17 -1.26 -19.28 -14.06
CA LEU A 17 -1.52 -19.16 -12.64
C LEU A 17 -2.97 -18.72 -12.39
N THR A 18 -3.75 -19.58 -11.76
CA THR A 18 -5.19 -19.37 -11.55
C THR A 18 -5.55 -18.98 -10.13
N ALA A 19 -4.62 -19.12 -9.17
CA ALA A 19 -4.84 -18.86 -7.75
C ALA A 19 -3.87 -17.81 -7.20
N THR A 20 -4.33 -17.03 -6.22
CA THR A 20 -3.48 -16.16 -5.42
C THR A 20 -2.83 -16.94 -4.27
N VAL A 21 -1.75 -16.41 -3.72
CA VAL A 21 -1.22 -16.91 -2.44
C VAL A 21 -2.29 -16.76 -1.33
N PRO A 22 -2.24 -17.55 -0.25
CA PRO A 22 -3.12 -17.34 0.90
C PRO A 22 -3.07 -15.89 1.37
N ARG A 23 -4.23 -15.26 1.50
CA ARG A 23 -4.40 -13.83 1.82
C ARG A 23 -3.71 -13.42 3.12
N GLU A 24 -3.65 -14.32 4.10
CA GLU A 24 -2.99 -14.11 5.39
C GLU A 24 -1.48 -13.88 5.24
N LEU A 25 -0.87 -14.46 4.20
CA LEU A 25 0.57 -14.33 3.92
C LEU A 25 0.95 -12.95 3.38
N VAL A 26 0.00 -12.21 2.86
CA VAL A 26 0.17 -10.84 2.35
C VAL A 26 -0.54 -9.79 3.19
N HIS A 27 -0.97 -10.19 4.38
CA HIS A 27 -1.66 -9.33 5.33
C HIS A 27 -2.93 -8.70 4.73
N ARG A 28 -3.79 -9.56 4.16
CA ARG A 28 -5.09 -9.20 3.58
C ARG A 28 -6.18 -10.12 4.13
N VAL A 29 -7.41 -9.64 4.13
CA VAL A 29 -8.61 -10.40 4.48
C VAL A 29 -9.39 -10.77 3.24
N SER A 30 -9.45 -9.88 2.27
CA SER A 30 -10.13 -10.12 1.00
C SER A 30 -9.18 -10.78 -0.01
N VAL A 31 -9.63 -11.87 -0.65
CA VAL A 31 -8.92 -12.49 -1.78
C VAL A 31 -8.84 -11.51 -2.96
N ALA A 32 -9.87 -10.68 -3.18
CA ALA A 32 -9.86 -9.66 -4.23
C ALA A 32 -8.75 -8.61 -4.08
N GLU A 33 -8.24 -8.43 -2.85
CA GLU A 33 -7.12 -7.51 -2.54
C GLU A 33 -5.77 -8.24 -2.50
N THR A 34 -5.73 -9.54 -2.77
CA THR A 34 -4.51 -10.35 -2.81
C THR A 34 -3.98 -10.37 -4.23
N LEU A 35 -2.88 -9.66 -4.46
CA LEU A 35 -2.32 -9.49 -5.80
C LEU A 35 -1.35 -10.60 -6.18
N LEU A 36 -0.61 -11.16 -5.21
CA LEU A 36 0.46 -12.13 -5.48
C LEU A 36 -0.10 -13.51 -5.79
N THR A 37 0.57 -14.22 -6.71
CA THR A 37 0.20 -15.58 -7.15
C THR A 37 1.26 -16.61 -6.75
N VAL A 38 2.50 -16.46 -7.22
CA VAL A 38 3.60 -17.38 -6.93
C VAL A 38 4.81 -16.61 -6.41
N TRP A 39 5.68 -17.29 -5.68
CA TRP A 39 7.00 -16.79 -5.32
C TRP A 39 8.05 -17.89 -5.47
N THR A 40 9.25 -17.50 -5.87
CA THR A 40 10.39 -18.40 -6.01
C THR A 40 11.63 -17.71 -5.46
N ARG A 41 12.46 -18.47 -4.74
CA ARG A 41 13.80 -17.99 -4.35
C ARG A 41 14.74 -18.22 -5.52
N THR A 42 15.37 -17.17 -6.02
CA THR A 42 16.30 -17.21 -7.16
C THR A 42 17.77 -17.06 -6.74
N GLY A 43 18.02 -16.74 -5.46
CA GLY A 43 19.34 -16.62 -4.86
C GLY A 43 19.27 -16.45 -3.35
N PRO A 44 20.41 -16.28 -2.65
CA PRO A 44 20.43 -16.13 -1.19
C PRO A 44 19.50 -15.04 -0.65
N ASP A 45 19.52 -13.86 -1.28
CA ASP A 45 18.70 -12.70 -0.93
C ASP A 45 17.89 -12.20 -2.14
N CYS A 46 17.69 -13.07 -3.14
CA CYS A 46 16.98 -12.77 -4.38
C CYS A 46 15.74 -13.64 -4.51
N PHE A 47 14.64 -13.00 -4.95
CA PHE A 47 13.34 -13.65 -5.10
C PHE A 47 12.61 -13.11 -6.33
N THR A 48 11.86 -13.97 -6.99
CA THR A 48 10.93 -13.57 -8.04
C THR A 48 9.52 -13.92 -7.59
N LEU A 49 8.61 -12.95 -7.68
CA LEU A 49 7.21 -13.12 -7.40
C LEU A 49 6.39 -12.75 -8.64
N THR A 50 5.26 -13.40 -8.81
CA THR A 50 4.28 -13.02 -9.81
C THR A 50 3.04 -12.44 -9.13
N ALA A 51 2.35 -11.57 -9.84
CA ALA A 51 1.10 -10.99 -9.36
C ALA A 51 0.06 -10.97 -10.47
N ARG A 52 -1.18 -10.71 -10.11
CA ARG A 52 -2.28 -10.51 -11.05
C ARG A 52 -2.96 -9.18 -10.75
N TRP A 53 -3.02 -8.32 -11.75
CA TRP A 53 -3.66 -7.00 -11.65
C TRP A 53 -5.01 -7.03 -12.34
N PRO A 54 -6.08 -6.63 -11.66
CA PRO A 54 -7.42 -6.66 -12.22
C PRO A 54 -7.61 -5.58 -13.28
N ARG A 55 -8.42 -5.86 -14.29
CA ARG A 55 -8.84 -4.87 -15.31
C ARG A 55 -9.82 -3.82 -14.78
N ALA A 56 -10.44 -4.07 -13.65
CA ALA A 56 -11.38 -3.16 -13.01
C ALA A 56 -11.15 -3.16 -11.49
N HIS A 57 -10.85 -2.01 -10.94
CA HIS A 57 -10.71 -1.82 -9.51
C HIS A 57 -10.88 -0.34 -9.17
N ARG A 58 -11.68 -0.03 -8.16
CA ARG A 58 -12.04 1.36 -7.82
C ARG A 58 -10.86 2.27 -7.49
N LEU A 59 -9.77 1.73 -6.92
CA LEU A 59 -8.60 2.49 -6.50
C LEU A 59 -7.35 2.22 -7.36
N HIS A 60 -7.27 1.05 -7.98
CA HIS A 60 -6.07 0.59 -8.68
C HIS A 60 -6.15 0.73 -10.20
N VAL A 61 -7.28 1.21 -10.70
CA VAL A 61 -7.50 1.51 -12.12
C VAL A 61 -7.98 2.95 -12.23
N SER A 62 -7.54 3.66 -13.27
CA SER A 62 -7.92 5.04 -13.58
C SER A 62 -9.45 5.18 -13.74
N ALA A 63 -9.96 6.42 -13.59
CA ALA A 63 -11.39 6.68 -13.66
C ALA A 63 -12.00 6.30 -15.02
N ASP A 64 -11.27 6.46 -16.11
CA ASP A 64 -11.62 6.08 -17.47
C ASP A 64 -11.32 4.60 -17.81
N ARG A 65 -10.72 3.87 -16.89
CA ARG A 65 -10.30 2.46 -17.01
C ARG A 65 -9.25 2.21 -18.09
N SER A 66 -8.51 3.21 -18.49
CA SER A 66 -7.46 3.09 -19.52
C SER A 66 -6.13 2.60 -18.97
N ALA A 67 -5.83 2.86 -17.68
CA ALA A 67 -4.54 2.55 -17.08
C ALA A 67 -4.65 2.03 -15.65
N HIS A 68 -3.69 1.20 -15.26
CA HIS A 68 -3.45 0.87 -13.86
C HIS A 68 -2.86 2.07 -13.14
N GLU A 69 -3.32 2.31 -11.92
CA GLU A 69 -2.81 3.40 -11.08
C GLU A 69 -1.41 3.08 -10.53
N PRO A 70 -0.48 4.02 -10.48
CA PRO A 70 0.84 3.84 -9.91
C PRO A 70 0.83 3.29 -8.47
N VAL A 71 -0.19 3.58 -7.68
CA VAL A 71 -0.38 3.03 -6.33
C VAL A 71 -0.62 1.52 -6.32
N LEU A 72 -1.00 0.90 -7.45
CA LEU A 72 -1.10 -0.56 -7.58
C LEU A 72 0.29 -1.21 -7.56
N VAL A 73 1.28 -0.57 -8.21
CA VAL A 73 2.69 -1.01 -8.14
C VAL A 73 3.17 -1.00 -6.68
N ALA A 74 2.88 0.10 -5.95
CA ALA A 74 3.20 0.20 -4.53
C ALA A 74 2.52 -0.90 -3.68
N ALA A 75 1.25 -1.21 -3.98
CA ALA A 75 0.50 -2.27 -3.29
C ALA A 75 1.11 -3.65 -3.54
N ALA A 76 1.49 -3.97 -4.78
CA ALA A 76 2.14 -5.23 -5.13
C ALA A 76 3.50 -5.36 -4.44
N VAL A 77 4.37 -4.33 -4.54
CA VAL A 77 5.69 -4.32 -3.89
C VAL A 77 5.55 -4.49 -2.37
N ARG A 78 4.60 -3.81 -1.73
CA ARG A 78 4.34 -3.97 -0.29
C ARG A 78 3.90 -5.39 0.08
N GLN A 79 3.05 -6.03 -0.73
CA GLN A 79 2.61 -7.41 -0.47
C GLN A 79 3.79 -8.39 -0.56
N CYS A 80 4.76 -8.15 -1.46
CA CYS A 80 5.99 -8.94 -1.53
C CYS A 80 6.73 -8.96 -0.19
N GLY A 81 6.87 -7.82 0.48
CA GLY A 81 7.53 -7.75 1.79
C GLY A 81 6.85 -8.59 2.86
N ALA A 82 5.52 -8.57 2.95
CA ALA A 82 4.77 -9.40 3.88
C ALA A 82 4.94 -10.89 3.56
N ARG A 83 4.90 -11.26 2.27
CA ARG A 83 5.11 -12.65 1.83
C ARG A 83 6.51 -13.14 2.17
N LEU A 84 7.54 -12.35 1.87
CA LEU A 84 8.93 -12.69 2.16
C LEU A 84 9.21 -12.81 3.66
N ALA A 85 8.69 -11.88 4.47
CA ALA A 85 8.85 -11.93 5.92
C ALA A 85 8.37 -13.28 6.49
N ARG A 86 7.25 -13.80 6.00
CA ARG A 86 6.68 -15.08 6.43
C ARG A 86 7.40 -16.28 5.84
N ALA A 87 7.65 -16.28 4.51
CA ALA A 87 8.18 -17.43 3.81
C ALA A 87 9.69 -17.61 3.96
N ALA A 88 10.47 -16.52 3.94
CA ALA A 88 11.93 -16.57 3.96
C ALA A 88 12.52 -16.29 5.34
N TYR A 89 11.79 -15.58 6.21
CA TYR A 89 12.30 -15.15 7.52
C TYR A 89 11.43 -15.63 8.70
N ALA A 90 10.50 -16.56 8.45
CA ALA A 90 9.68 -17.26 9.45
C ALA A 90 8.92 -16.33 10.43
N VAL A 91 8.48 -15.18 9.95
CA VAL A 91 7.67 -14.26 10.76
C VAL A 91 6.28 -14.85 10.96
N LEU A 92 5.88 -15.05 12.21
CA LEU A 92 4.60 -15.66 12.55
C LEU A 92 3.40 -14.78 12.17
N ILE A 93 2.28 -15.41 11.89
CA ILE A 93 0.98 -14.74 11.78
C ILE A 93 0.66 -14.11 13.16
N GLY A 94 0.12 -12.89 13.16
CA GLY A 94 -0.13 -12.11 14.39
C GLY A 94 0.92 -11.04 14.69
N HIS A 95 2.11 -11.07 14.04
CA HIS A 95 3.03 -9.96 14.16
C HIS A 95 2.47 -8.73 13.42
N GLN A 96 2.63 -7.57 14.06
CA GLN A 96 2.25 -6.28 13.51
C GLN A 96 3.37 -5.76 12.59
N PHE A 97 3.02 -5.43 11.35
CA PHE A 97 3.94 -4.84 10.37
C PHE A 97 3.87 -3.33 10.43
N VAL A 98 5.03 -2.70 10.52
CA VAL A 98 5.17 -1.25 10.53
C VAL A 98 5.98 -0.83 9.31
N LEU A 99 5.32 -0.21 8.35
CA LEU A 99 5.96 0.39 7.19
C LEU A 99 6.72 1.64 7.65
N ARG A 100 7.98 1.76 7.27
CA ARG A 100 8.84 2.88 7.63
C ARG A 100 9.10 3.79 6.45
N GLU A 101 9.45 3.19 5.33
CA GLU A 101 9.76 3.90 4.10
C GLU A 101 9.19 3.12 2.92
N LEU A 102 8.71 3.84 1.94
CA LEU A 102 8.29 3.30 0.66
C LEU A 102 8.71 4.28 -0.44
N ARG A 103 9.50 3.81 -1.37
CA ARG A 103 9.75 4.52 -2.62
C ARG A 103 9.22 3.67 -3.77
N VAL A 104 8.46 4.30 -4.65
CA VAL A 104 7.99 3.69 -5.90
C VAL A 104 8.11 4.71 -7.01
N ASP A 105 8.78 4.32 -8.08
CA ASP A 105 8.88 5.09 -9.31
C ASP A 105 8.25 4.24 -10.42
N THR A 106 7.30 4.79 -11.19
CA THR A 106 6.57 4.05 -12.22
C THR A 106 6.73 4.70 -13.59
N ARG A 107 6.44 3.92 -14.61
CA ARG A 107 6.37 4.34 -16.02
C ARG A 107 4.92 4.23 -16.48
N PRO A 108 4.13 5.31 -16.36
CA PRO A 108 2.69 5.29 -16.69
C PRO A 108 2.39 4.85 -18.13
N GLU A 109 3.29 5.10 -19.07
CA GLU A 109 3.19 4.69 -20.47
C GLU A 109 3.10 3.16 -20.63
N HIS A 110 3.59 2.39 -19.66
CA HIS A 110 3.54 0.92 -19.66
C HIS A 110 2.47 0.35 -18.72
N LEU A 111 1.59 1.19 -18.17
CA LEU A 111 0.54 0.78 -17.24
C LEU A 111 -0.85 0.67 -17.89
N ALA A 112 -0.93 0.64 -19.23
CA ALA A 112 -2.21 0.49 -19.93
C ALA A 112 -2.96 -0.78 -19.52
N VAL A 113 -4.28 -0.66 -19.36
CA VAL A 113 -5.15 -1.82 -19.08
C VAL A 113 -5.41 -2.57 -20.38
N GLY A 114 -4.93 -3.81 -20.47
CA GLY A 114 -5.11 -4.67 -21.63
C GLY A 114 -6.46 -5.38 -21.69
N ALA A 115 -6.62 -6.26 -22.69
CA ALA A 115 -7.81 -7.10 -22.86
C ALA A 115 -7.95 -8.21 -21.81
N ALA A 116 -6.86 -8.61 -21.16
CA ALA A 116 -6.82 -9.56 -20.05
C ALA A 116 -6.27 -8.92 -18.78
N PRO A 117 -6.47 -9.49 -17.58
CA PRO A 117 -5.74 -9.08 -16.38
C PRO A 117 -4.23 -9.13 -16.63
N ALA A 118 -3.52 -8.14 -16.14
CA ALA A 118 -2.07 -8.08 -16.28
C ALA A 118 -1.38 -9.01 -15.27
N GLU A 119 -0.28 -9.63 -15.68
CA GLU A 119 0.50 -10.57 -14.87
C GLU A 119 1.95 -10.06 -14.69
N PRO A 120 2.17 -9.07 -13.81
CA PRO A 120 3.51 -8.56 -13.59
C PRO A 120 4.39 -9.56 -12.85
N VAL A 121 5.67 -9.52 -13.20
CA VAL A 121 6.76 -10.18 -12.49
C VAL A 121 7.47 -9.15 -11.62
N VAL A 122 7.73 -9.51 -10.37
CA VAL A 122 8.39 -8.65 -9.39
C VAL A 122 9.68 -9.34 -8.92
N ASP A 123 10.82 -8.83 -9.36
CA ASP A 123 12.11 -9.30 -8.86
C ASP A 123 12.52 -8.47 -7.65
N ILE A 124 12.88 -9.18 -6.60
CA ILE A 124 13.24 -8.63 -5.30
C ILE A 124 14.70 -8.93 -4.99
N THR A 125 15.41 -7.93 -4.51
CA THR A 125 16.72 -8.10 -3.86
C THR A 125 16.61 -7.54 -2.44
N VAL A 126 16.90 -8.37 -1.44
CA VAL A 126 16.93 -7.97 -0.03
C VAL A 126 18.26 -7.31 0.28
N ASP A 127 18.23 -6.02 0.59
CA ASP A 127 19.42 -5.21 0.89
C ASP A 127 19.89 -5.42 2.33
N ALA A 128 18.94 -5.61 3.27
CA ALA A 128 19.24 -5.77 4.68
C ALA A 128 18.13 -6.46 5.46
N VAL A 129 18.54 -7.28 6.44
CA VAL A 129 17.66 -7.88 7.44
C VAL A 129 18.08 -7.37 8.82
N ARG A 130 17.20 -6.62 9.47
CA ARG A 130 17.43 -6.14 10.85
C ARG A 130 17.18 -7.28 11.83
N ARG A 131 18.17 -7.60 12.68
CA ARG A 131 18.15 -8.75 13.59
C ARG A 131 18.53 -8.35 15.03
N PRO A 132 17.69 -7.61 15.78
CA PRO A 132 17.96 -7.39 17.20
C PRO A 132 17.99 -8.73 17.95
N ALA A 133 19.03 -8.93 18.76
CA ALA A 133 19.27 -10.19 19.48
C ALA A 133 19.19 -11.44 18.56
N GLY A 134 19.68 -11.32 17.32
CA GLY A 134 19.74 -12.41 16.34
C GLY A 134 18.44 -12.76 15.63
N ARG A 135 17.29 -12.20 16.04
CA ARG A 135 15.99 -12.52 15.47
C ARG A 135 15.58 -11.52 14.38
N PRO A 136 15.07 -11.97 13.21
CA PRO A 136 14.59 -11.05 12.19
C PRO A 136 13.46 -10.18 12.73
N ALA A 137 13.58 -8.85 12.54
CA ALA A 137 12.59 -7.88 13.00
C ALA A 137 12.36 -6.75 11.98
N GLY A 138 12.91 -6.86 10.79
CA GLY A 138 12.68 -5.92 9.70
C GLY A 138 13.46 -6.30 8.46
N LEU A 139 12.98 -5.80 7.32
CA LEU A 139 13.56 -5.96 5.98
C LEU A 139 13.71 -4.59 5.32
N ARG A 140 14.80 -4.46 4.55
CA ARG A 140 14.93 -3.47 3.48
C ARG A 140 15.19 -4.20 2.19
N TYR A 141 14.45 -3.87 1.14
CA TYR A 141 14.59 -4.51 -0.16
C TYR A 141 14.26 -3.57 -1.30
N GLY A 142 14.90 -3.84 -2.45
CA GLY A 142 14.56 -3.29 -3.75
C GLY A 142 13.67 -4.23 -4.55
N ALA A 143 12.85 -3.66 -5.43
CA ALA A 143 11.96 -4.38 -6.34
C ALA A 143 12.05 -3.79 -7.75
N VAL A 144 12.04 -4.65 -8.76
CA VAL A 144 11.84 -4.29 -10.16
C VAL A 144 10.56 -4.98 -10.64
N VAL A 145 9.61 -4.20 -11.16
CA VAL A 145 8.33 -4.70 -11.65
C VAL A 145 8.29 -4.64 -13.16
N ARG A 146 7.97 -5.78 -13.79
CA ARG A 146 7.88 -5.92 -15.25
C ARG A 146 6.52 -6.43 -15.69
N LEU A 147 6.06 -5.97 -16.85
CA LEU A 147 4.95 -6.53 -17.64
C LEU A 147 5.51 -6.98 -18.99
N GLY A 148 5.61 -8.28 -19.21
CA GLY A 148 6.34 -8.80 -20.36
C GLY A 148 7.80 -8.29 -20.36
N PRO A 149 8.29 -7.72 -21.46
CA PRO A 149 9.65 -7.17 -21.53
C PRO A 149 9.80 -5.81 -20.85
N GLU A 150 8.69 -5.10 -20.59
CA GLU A 150 8.71 -3.71 -20.15
C GLU A 150 8.87 -3.59 -18.63
N ARG A 151 9.80 -2.75 -18.19
CA ARG A 151 9.91 -2.35 -16.79
C ARG A 151 8.89 -1.25 -16.49
N VAL A 152 7.83 -1.63 -15.80
CA VAL A 152 6.72 -0.71 -15.46
C VAL A 152 6.94 0.07 -14.16
N GLY A 153 7.91 -0.35 -13.35
CA GLY A 153 8.26 0.39 -12.14
C GLY A 153 9.39 -0.23 -11.34
N THR A 154 9.84 0.53 -10.35
CA THR A 154 10.77 0.09 -9.32
C THR A 154 10.22 0.43 -7.95
N GLY A 155 10.64 -0.32 -6.93
CA GLY A 155 10.26 -0.05 -5.55
C GLY A 155 11.42 -0.22 -4.59
N ARG A 156 11.40 0.52 -3.48
CA ARG A 156 12.24 0.31 -2.31
C ARG A 156 11.40 0.40 -1.06
N ILE A 157 11.55 -0.55 -0.17
CA ILE A 157 10.77 -0.59 1.07
C ILE A 157 11.69 -0.87 2.26
N ALA A 158 11.40 -0.17 3.37
CA ALA A 158 11.86 -0.53 4.70
C ALA A 158 10.63 -0.85 5.56
N VAL A 159 10.55 -2.09 6.02
CA VAL A 159 9.45 -2.58 6.88
C VAL A 159 10.03 -3.24 8.13
N SER A 160 9.36 -3.06 9.25
CA SER A 160 9.66 -3.78 10.49
C SER A 160 8.43 -4.52 10.97
N TRP A 161 8.63 -5.49 11.85
CA TRP A 161 7.54 -6.19 12.51
C TRP A 161 7.85 -6.37 13.99
N THR A 162 6.80 -6.52 14.75
CA THR A 162 6.90 -6.64 16.19
C THR A 162 5.74 -7.46 16.75
N ASN A 163 5.88 -7.95 17.96
CA ASN A 163 4.77 -8.59 18.66
C ASN A 163 3.77 -7.54 19.20
N GLU A 164 2.61 -7.99 19.61
CA GLU A 164 1.53 -7.15 20.10
C GLU A 164 1.93 -6.30 21.34
N ALA A 165 2.70 -6.86 22.25
CA ALA A 165 3.11 -6.13 23.47
C ALA A 165 3.99 -4.93 23.15
N VAL A 166 4.95 -5.07 22.22
CA VAL A 166 5.80 -3.98 21.77
C VAL A 166 4.99 -2.99 20.95
N TYR A 167 4.11 -3.47 20.07
CA TYR A 167 3.23 -2.62 19.27
C TYR A 167 2.34 -1.73 20.15
N ARG A 168 1.69 -2.30 21.16
CA ARG A 168 0.90 -1.56 22.16
C ARG A 168 1.72 -0.49 22.87
N ARG A 169 2.96 -0.81 23.29
CA ARG A 169 3.87 0.17 23.91
C ARG A 169 4.22 1.32 22.97
N MET A 170 4.44 1.04 21.69
CA MET A 170 4.70 2.08 20.67
C MET A 170 3.51 3.05 20.52
N ARG A 171 2.31 2.61 20.87
CA ARG A 171 1.06 3.40 20.83
C ARG A 171 0.66 3.99 22.18
N GLY A 172 1.60 4.13 23.11
CA GLY A 172 1.32 4.72 24.42
C GLY A 172 0.38 3.89 25.31
N GLY A 173 0.39 2.54 25.14
CA GLY A 173 -0.45 1.63 25.91
C GLY A 173 -1.84 1.37 25.32
N ARG A 174 -2.21 1.99 24.20
CA ARG A 174 -3.51 1.73 23.54
C ARG A 174 -3.58 0.27 23.09
N THR A 175 -4.67 -0.39 23.42
CA THR A 175 -4.96 -1.75 22.99
C THR A 175 -5.61 -1.76 21.61
N ALA A 176 -5.35 -2.80 20.84
CA ALA A 176 -6.00 -3.07 19.57
C ALA A 176 -7.44 -3.61 19.79
N ASP A 177 -8.19 -3.03 20.70
CA ASP A 177 -9.57 -3.44 20.91
C ASP A 177 -10.45 -2.85 19.81
N ALA A 178 -10.44 -3.52 18.66
CA ALA A 178 -11.26 -3.17 17.52
C ALA A 178 -12.77 -3.21 17.85
N GLY A 179 -13.16 -3.88 18.92
CA GLY A 179 -14.54 -3.92 19.42
C GLY A 179 -14.94 -2.67 20.21
N ALA A 180 -13.98 -1.93 20.77
CA ALA A 180 -14.20 -0.70 21.51
C ALA A 180 -14.15 0.56 20.62
N LEU A 181 -13.88 0.40 19.32
CA LEU A 181 -13.92 1.52 18.38
C LEU A 181 -15.36 2.07 18.33
N ARG A 182 -15.54 3.24 18.92
CA ARG A 182 -16.75 4.04 18.74
C ARG A 182 -17.06 4.11 17.25
N PRO A 183 -18.30 3.84 16.80
CA PRO A 183 -18.63 3.90 15.39
C PRO A 183 -18.11 5.23 14.84
N PRO A 184 -17.27 5.20 13.78
CA PRO A 184 -16.67 6.41 13.27
C PRO A 184 -17.77 7.36 12.86
N ARG A 185 -17.60 8.65 13.16
CA ARG A 185 -18.47 9.66 12.58
C ARG A 185 -18.34 9.55 11.07
N PRO A 186 -19.47 9.65 10.32
CA PRO A 186 -19.40 9.69 8.87
C PRO A 186 -18.33 10.69 8.44
N PRO A 187 -17.41 10.30 7.54
CA PRO A 187 -16.38 11.23 7.08
C PRO A 187 -17.07 12.44 6.41
N PRO A 188 -16.54 13.65 6.58
CA PRO A 188 -17.12 14.84 5.96
C PRO A 188 -17.15 14.70 4.44
N GLU A 189 -17.94 15.54 3.76
CA GLU A 189 -18.08 15.54 2.32
C GLU A 189 -16.74 15.54 1.58
N PRO A 190 -16.55 14.67 0.57
CA PRO A 190 -15.32 14.63 -0.20
C PRO A 190 -15.19 15.80 -1.15
N LEU A 191 -13.97 16.06 -1.61
CA LEU A 191 -13.74 16.85 -2.81
C LEU A 191 -14.46 16.22 -4.02
N PRO A 192 -14.78 17.00 -5.05
CA PRO A 192 -15.35 16.47 -6.29
C PRO A 192 -14.50 15.32 -6.85
N ALA A 193 -15.15 14.22 -7.28
CA ALA A 193 -14.45 13.01 -7.72
C ALA A 193 -13.44 13.28 -8.85
N GLY A 194 -13.84 14.07 -9.86
CA GLY A 194 -12.96 14.45 -10.97
C GLY A 194 -11.72 15.24 -10.51
N ALA A 195 -11.86 16.11 -9.51
CA ALA A 195 -10.74 16.89 -8.98
C ALA A 195 -9.64 16.02 -8.35
N VAL A 196 -10.02 14.86 -7.81
CA VAL A 196 -9.08 13.88 -7.21
C VAL A 196 -8.77 12.71 -8.16
N GLY A 197 -9.22 12.79 -9.42
CA GLY A 197 -9.01 11.76 -10.44
C GLY A 197 -9.71 10.45 -10.11
N ARG A 198 -10.97 10.50 -9.65
CA ARG A 198 -11.82 9.35 -9.35
C ARG A 198 -13.13 9.42 -10.11
N ALA A 199 -13.72 8.27 -10.43
CA ALA A 199 -15.01 8.19 -11.08
C ALA A 199 -16.17 8.41 -10.08
N LEU A 200 -16.00 7.90 -8.86
CA LEU A 200 -17.06 7.91 -7.84
C LEU A 200 -16.70 8.81 -6.66
N ARG A 201 -17.68 9.55 -6.16
CA ARG A 201 -17.58 10.40 -4.98
C ARG A 201 -17.13 9.60 -3.73
N ALA A 202 -17.61 8.38 -3.59
CA ALA A 202 -17.25 7.49 -2.49
C ALA A 202 -15.74 7.11 -2.44
N ASP A 203 -15.02 7.24 -3.56
CA ASP A 203 -13.59 6.98 -3.64
C ASP A 203 -12.72 8.20 -3.32
N GLY A 204 -13.36 9.36 -3.07
CA GLY A 204 -12.67 10.56 -2.60
C GLY A 204 -12.19 10.41 -1.16
N LEU A 205 -10.89 10.56 -0.95
CA LEU A 205 -10.23 10.38 0.35
C LEU A 205 -9.94 11.71 1.06
N LEU A 206 -10.28 12.82 0.44
CA LEU A 206 -9.99 14.18 0.92
C LEU A 206 -11.26 15.00 1.04
N SER A 207 -11.39 15.73 2.14
CA SER A 207 -12.43 16.74 2.36
C SER A 207 -11.85 18.14 2.46
N PRO A 208 -12.56 19.19 2.02
CA PRO A 208 -12.12 20.57 2.15
C PRO A 208 -12.08 21.00 3.63
N THR A 209 -11.23 21.98 3.94
CA THR A 209 -11.10 22.58 5.29
C THR A 209 -11.27 24.11 5.30
N GLY A 210 -11.60 24.72 4.18
CA GLY A 210 -11.58 26.17 4.01
C GLY A 210 -10.19 26.74 3.69
N ARG A 211 -9.11 25.98 3.85
CA ARG A 211 -7.75 26.35 3.44
C ARG A 211 -7.38 25.61 2.16
N PRO A 212 -6.84 26.29 1.12
CA PRO A 212 -6.54 25.68 -0.17
C PRO A 212 -5.37 24.69 -0.12
N ASP A 213 -4.47 24.83 0.83
CA ASP A 213 -3.28 24.00 1.06
C ASP A 213 -3.51 22.85 2.05
N ARG A 214 -4.66 22.88 2.78
CA ARG A 214 -4.97 21.90 3.83
C ARG A 214 -6.26 21.15 3.52
N ARG A 215 -6.25 19.85 3.76
CA ARG A 215 -7.40 18.95 3.58
C ARG A 215 -7.57 18.10 4.84
N ARG A 216 -8.74 17.52 4.99
CA ARG A 216 -8.99 16.47 5.98
C ARG A 216 -8.97 15.11 5.30
N LEU A 217 -8.22 14.16 5.85
CA LEU A 217 -8.29 12.76 5.41
C LEU A 217 -9.65 12.18 5.81
N ARG A 218 -10.29 11.53 4.87
CA ARG A 218 -11.53 10.79 5.11
C ARG A 218 -11.18 9.37 5.56
N VAL A 219 -11.22 9.16 6.87
CA VAL A 219 -11.01 7.84 7.47
C VAL A 219 -12.39 7.18 7.58
N ASP A 220 -12.74 6.42 6.53
CA ASP A 220 -13.96 5.61 6.49
C ASP A 220 -13.61 4.17 6.84
N THR A 221 -13.88 3.76 8.08
CA THR A 221 -13.57 2.40 8.55
C THR A 221 -14.45 1.32 7.93
N ALA A 222 -15.50 1.68 7.18
CA ALA A 222 -16.28 0.77 6.36
C ALA A 222 -15.73 0.61 4.94
N HIS A 223 -14.64 1.32 4.59
CA HIS A 223 -14.07 1.26 3.24
C HIS A 223 -13.47 -0.13 2.95
N PRO A 224 -13.98 -0.88 1.95
CA PRO A 224 -13.70 -2.32 1.79
C PRO A 224 -12.24 -2.64 1.43
N VAL A 225 -11.50 -1.69 0.84
CA VAL A 225 -10.11 -1.91 0.42
C VAL A 225 -9.12 -1.56 1.52
N PHE A 226 -9.32 -0.43 2.21
CA PHE A 226 -8.40 0.02 3.25
C PHE A 226 -8.67 -0.63 4.60
N PHE A 227 -9.93 -0.90 4.90
CA PHE A 227 -10.41 -1.49 6.14
C PHE A 227 -11.12 -2.83 5.85
N GLY A 228 -10.46 -3.73 5.12
CA GLY A 228 -10.99 -5.07 4.84
C GLY A 228 -11.25 -5.91 6.11
N HIS A 229 -10.72 -5.48 7.25
CA HIS A 229 -11.02 -5.96 8.61
C HIS A 229 -10.93 -4.77 9.57
N PRO A 230 -11.49 -4.89 10.78
CA PRO A 230 -11.33 -3.86 11.80
C PRO A 230 -9.85 -3.56 12.06
N LEU A 231 -9.47 -2.30 11.93
CA LEU A 231 -8.15 -1.80 12.21
C LEU A 231 -8.24 -0.69 13.26
N ASP A 232 -7.29 -0.66 14.13
CA ASP A 232 -7.16 0.31 15.21
C ASP A 232 -6.35 1.56 14.82
N HIS A 233 -5.82 1.56 13.59
CA HIS A 233 -4.99 2.64 13.05
C HIS A 233 -5.31 2.91 11.58
N VAL A 234 -4.92 4.09 11.11
CA VAL A 234 -5.05 4.49 9.71
C VAL A 234 -4.03 3.74 8.86
N PRO A 235 -4.45 2.95 7.86
CA PRO A 235 -3.54 2.18 7.03
C PRO A 235 -2.58 3.06 6.23
N GLY A 236 -1.29 2.69 6.13
CA GLY A 236 -0.31 3.42 5.34
C GLY A 236 -0.69 3.57 3.86
N MET A 237 -1.39 2.58 3.29
CA MET A 237 -1.87 2.66 1.90
C MET A 237 -3.01 3.67 1.72
N LEU A 238 -3.77 4.01 2.77
CA LEU A 238 -4.76 5.09 2.72
C LEU A 238 -4.06 6.45 2.61
N PHE A 239 -2.97 6.66 3.36
CA PHE A 239 -2.15 7.87 3.23
C PHE A 239 -1.54 8.01 1.83
N LEU A 240 -1.00 6.92 1.27
CA LEU A 240 -0.43 6.93 -0.08
C LEU A 240 -1.47 7.27 -1.14
N ALA A 241 -2.64 6.65 -1.07
CA ALA A 241 -3.74 6.93 -1.99
C ALA A 241 -4.26 8.37 -1.83
N ALA A 242 -4.32 8.89 -0.60
CA ALA A 242 -4.69 10.28 -0.33
C ALA A 242 -3.64 11.26 -0.85
N ALA A 243 -2.33 10.95 -0.73
CA ALA A 243 -1.25 11.77 -1.29
C ALA A 243 -1.34 11.85 -2.83
N ARG A 244 -1.64 10.73 -3.49
CA ARG A 244 -1.93 10.70 -4.94
C ARG A 244 -3.10 11.61 -5.30
N GLN A 245 -4.20 11.54 -4.53
CA GLN A 245 -5.37 12.38 -4.75
C GLN A 245 -5.07 13.86 -4.47
N ALA A 246 -4.28 14.16 -3.46
CA ALA A 246 -3.88 15.51 -3.10
C ALA A 246 -3.00 16.16 -4.19
N ALA A 247 -2.05 15.40 -4.72
CA ALA A 247 -1.21 15.84 -5.84
C ALA A 247 -2.05 16.08 -7.11
N ARG A 248 -3.01 15.20 -7.41
CA ARG A 248 -3.94 15.37 -8.54
C ARG A 248 -4.81 16.62 -8.37
N ALA A 249 -5.36 16.83 -7.18
CA ALA A 249 -6.17 18.02 -6.89
C ALA A 249 -5.37 19.32 -6.99
N ARG A 250 -4.07 19.28 -6.68
CA ARG A 250 -3.17 20.42 -6.79
C ARG A 250 -2.80 20.74 -8.23
N GLY A 251 -2.55 19.71 -9.05
CA GLY A 251 -2.18 19.85 -10.47
C GLY A 251 -3.36 20.18 -11.37
N GLY A 252 -4.60 20.00 -10.92
CA GLY A 252 -5.81 20.18 -11.71
C GLY A 252 -6.06 19.05 -12.73
N PRO A 253 -7.14 19.15 -13.53
CA PRO A 253 -7.56 18.08 -14.43
C PRO A 253 -6.55 17.78 -15.55
N ASP A 254 -5.82 18.77 -16.00
CA ASP A 254 -4.81 18.65 -17.06
C ASP A 254 -3.38 18.48 -16.52
N GLY A 255 -3.24 18.41 -15.20
CA GLY A 255 -1.95 18.23 -14.55
C GLY A 255 -1.37 16.83 -14.78
N PRO A 256 -0.03 16.67 -14.67
CA PRO A 256 0.64 15.40 -14.87
C PRO A 256 0.12 14.32 -13.91
N VAL A 257 0.12 13.08 -14.39
CA VAL A 257 -0.26 11.93 -13.57
C VAL A 257 0.81 11.68 -12.51
N PRO A 258 0.46 11.64 -11.22
CA PRO A 258 1.38 11.24 -10.16
C PRO A 258 1.95 9.85 -10.43
N ALA A 259 3.26 9.73 -10.61
CA ALA A 259 3.92 8.51 -11.07
C ALA A 259 5.03 8.03 -10.12
N SER A 260 5.55 8.90 -9.27
CA SER A 260 6.55 8.54 -8.24
C SER A 260 6.09 8.97 -6.86
N PHE A 261 6.45 8.16 -5.86
CA PHE A 261 6.10 8.36 -4.46
C PHE A 261 7.29 8.02 -3.58
N HIS A 262 7.80 9.00 -2.85
CA HIS A 262 8.84 8.79 -1.84
C HIS A 262 8.24 9.09 -0.47
N VAL A 263 8.04 8.05 0.33
CA VAL A 263 7.23 8.08 1.55
C VAL A 263 8.07 7.77 2.78
N ALA A 264 7.88 8.55 3.82
CA ALA A 264 8.33 8.25 5.18
C ALA A 264 7.11 8.16 6.13
N PHE A 265 7.10 7.13 6.97
CA PHE A 265 6.11 6.94 8.03
C PHE A 265 6.79 7.12 9.38
N HIS A 266 6.37 8.12 10.13
CA HIS A 266 7.01 8.52 11.39
C HIS A 266 6.33 7.85 12.59
N GLN A 267 4.99 7.80 12.59
CA GLN A 267 4.22 7.23 13.69
C GLN A 267 2.91 6.59 13.23
N VAL A 268 2.34 5.78 14.09
CA VAL A 268 0.99 5.23 13.91
C VAL A 268 -0.03 6.34 14.13
N THR A 269 -1.03 6.41 13.27
CA THR A 269 -2.14 7.36 13.34
C THR A 269 -3.40 6.63 13.76
N GLU A 270 -4.09 7.14 14.77
CA GLU A 270 -5.29 6.52 15.31
C GLU A 270 -6.53 6.84 14.44
N VAL A 271 -7.50 5.93 14.38
CA VAL A 271 -8.74 6.11 13.58
C VAL A 271 -9.75 7.04 14.24
N ASP A 272 -9.65 7.27 15.54
CA ASP A 272 -10.63 8.00 16.36
C ASP A 272 -10.46 9.53 16.35
N GLY A 273 -9.38 10.03 15.75
CA GLY A 273 -9.07 11.46 15.67
C GLY A 273 -9.04 12.02 14.25
N PRO A 274 -9.22 13.33 14.09
CA PRO A 274 -9.11 13.96 12.78
C PRO A 274 -7.67 13.92 12.28
N VAL A 275 -7.50 13.54 11.02
CA VAL A 275 -6.20 13.54 10.32
C VAL A 275 -6.22 14.67 9.29
N TRP A 276 -5.22 15.53 9.36
CA TRP A 276 -5.01 16.60 8.39
C TRP A 276 -3.99 16.18 7.33
N ILE A 277 -4.11 16.77 6.15
CA ILE A 277 -3.17 16.64 5.04
C ILE A 277 -2.85 18.03 4.53
N GLU A 278 -1.57 18.39 4.50
CA GLU A 278 -1.06 19.61 3.89
C GLU A 278 -0.33 19.31 2.61
N VAL A 279 -0.51 20.20 1.63
CA VAL A 279 0.01 20.04 0.28
C VAL A 279 0.77 21.30 -0.11
N SER A 280 2.03 21.17 -0.44
CA SER A 280 2.90 22.25 -0.89
C SER A 280 3.59 21.90 -2.20
N GLY A 281 4.26 22.87 -2.82
CA GLY A 281 4.90 22.74 -4.12
C GLY A 281 4.14 23.46 -5.23
N ALA A 282 4.79 23.63 -6.36
CA ALA A 282 4.31 24.47 -7.46
C ALA A 282 3.18 23.84 -8.31
N GLY A 283 2.78 22.61 -7.98
CA GLY A 283 1.80 21.84 -8.77
C GLY A 283 2.47 21.11 -9.96
N GLY A 284 1.93 19.95 -10.32
CA GLY A 284 2.34 19.19 -11.49
C GLY A 284 3.46 18.18 -11.22
N ALA A 285 4.70 18.58 -11.19
CA ALA A 285 5.83 17.64 -11.23
C ALA A 285 6.46 17.31 -9.87
N ASP A 286 6.26 18.13 -8.85
CA ASP A 286 6.87 17.95 -7.51
C ASP A 286 5.96 18.53 -6.43
N VAL A 287 5.28 17.63 -5.74
CA VAL A 287 4.32 17.97 -4.69
C VAL A 287 4.75 17.30 -3.39
N GLN A 288 4.92 18.10 -2.36
CA GLN A 288 5.12 17.58 -1.00
C GLN A 288 3.76 17.45 -0.31
N VAL A 289 3.51 16.28 0.23
CA VAL A 289 2.30 15.96 1.02
C VAL A 289 2.72 15.56 2.41
N VAL A 290 2.23 16.26 3.41
CA VAL A 290 2.46 15.98 4.83
C VAL A 290 1.12 15.67 5.48
N ALA A 291 1.06 14.63 6.29
CA ALA A 291 -0.15 14.28 7.03
C ALA A 291 0.15 14.02 8.50
N GLY A 292 -0.81 14.33 9.35
CA GLY A 292 -0.65 14.14 10.79
C GLY A 292 -1.95 14.23 11.57
N GLN A 293 -1.81 14.08 12.88
CA GLN A 293 -2.90 14.12 13.84
C GLN A 293 -2.50 15.00 15.03
N GLY A 294 -3.36 15.93 15.41
CA GLY A 294 -2.95 16.99 16.35
C GLY A 294 -1.80 17.81 15.79
N GLU A 295 -0.72 17.97 16.55
CA GLU A 295 0.50 18.67 16.14
C GLU A 295 1.58 17.71 15.56
N SER A 296 1.34 16.42 15.59
CA SER A 296 2.32 15.42 15.21
C SER A 296 2.23 15.05 13.74
N VAL A 297 3.38 15.06 13.05
CA VAL A 297 3.52 14.55 11.69
C VAL A 297 3.63 13.03 11.74
N ALA A 298 2.78 12.35 10.97
CA ALA A 298 2.75 10.89 10.89
C ALA A 298 3.28 10.36 9.56
N PHE A 299 3.16 11.16 8.50
CA PHE A 299 3.43 10.73 7.14
C PHE A 299 3.95 11.92 6.31
N GLU A 300 4.97 11.67 5.53
CA GLU A 300 5.48 12.58 4.52
C GLU A 300 5.60 11.84 3.19
N CYS A 301 5.23 12.51 2.11
CA CYS A 301 5.33 11.96 0.77
C CYS A 301 5.73 13.04 -0.23
N ARG A 302 6.80 12.80 -0.96
CA ARG A 302 7.09 13.54 -2.18
C ARG A 302 6.46 12.79 -3.35
N VAL A 303 5.59 13.47 -4.06
CA VAL A 303 4.88 12.95 -5.23
C VAL A 303 5.44 13.63 -6.47
N GLY A 304 5.97 12.86 -7.42
CA GLY A 304 6.52 13.34 -8.67
C GLY A 304 5.71 12.86 -9.87
N ALA A 305 5.91 13.54 -11.01
CA ALA A 305 5.48 13.06 -12.32
C ALA A 305 6.37 11.90 -12.80
N ALA A 306 6.02 11.31 -13.94
CA ALA A 306 6.87 10.33 -14.59
C ALA A 306 8.26 10.93 -14.88
N VAL A 307 9.29 10.15 -14.57
CA VAL A 307 10.64 10.46 -15.03
C VAL A 307 10.74 9.86 -16.43
N GLY A 308 10.84 10.72 -17.41
CA GLY A 308 11.02 10.34 -18.81
C GLY A 308 12.31 9.54 -19.04
#